data_1c177b13fbeb22fe24b9fdc21fa3b761
#
_entry.id   1c177b13fbeb22fe24b9fdc21fa3b761
#
_cell.length_a   1.000
_cell.length_b   1.000
_cell.length_c   1.000
_cell.angle_alpha   90.00
_cell.angle_beta   90.00
_cell.angle_gamma   90.00
#
_symmetry.space_group_name_H-M   'P 1'
#
loop_
_entity.id
_entity.type
_entity.pdbx_description
1 polymer ?
#
loop_
_entity_poly.entity_id
_entity_poly.type
_entity_poly.pdbx_seq_one_letter_code
_entity_poly.pdbx_strand_id
1 'polypeptide(L)'
;MAPEVVLGEGYSFQVDCWSIAICMYEFMCGGVPFGENADDPMEVYLAVVNTKLSFPSFCKDRDFKNLMTNMLNKNPVKRLTKVERIKNHVWFQNFNWEQLIEMNMKAGYLPLGEEKEEEVLQATDKLFVDYAKVNYVEYEPKKDAFIDKGKMALFDQWYENY
;
A
#
# COMPACT_ATOMS: atom_id res chain seq x y z
N MET A 1 -1.42 -6.37 5.28
CA MET A 1 -0.72 -6.78 6.53
C MET A 1 0.34 -7.81 6.21
N ALA A 2 1.47 -7.84 6.95
CA ALA A 2 2.50 -8.85 6.80
C ALA A 2 2.06 -10.20 7.44
N PRO A 3 2.62 -11.35 7.00
CA PRO A 3 2.21 -12.67 7.51
C PRO A 3 2.27 -12.81 9.03
N GLU A 4 3.33 -12.31 9.66
CA GLU A 4 3.51 -12.34 11.12
C GLU A 4 2.43 -11.55 11.87
N VAL A 5 1.93 -10.45 11.27
CA VAL A 5 0.80 -9.67 11.83
C VAL A 5 -0.50 -10.45 11.74
N VAL A 6 -0.74 -11.10 10.60
CA VAL A 6 -1.92 -11.97 10.39
C VAL A 6 -1.93 -13.14 11.37
N LEU A 7 -0.75 -13.70 11.64
CA LEU A 7 -0.59 -14.85 12.56
C LEU A 7 -0.59 -14.43 14.04
N GLY A 8 -0.62 -13.11 14.35
CA GLY A 8 -0.57 -12.63 15.73
C GLY A 8 0.80 -12.82 16.39
N GLU A 9 1.86 -12.95 15.59
CA GLU A 9 3.24 -13.07 16.09
C GLU A 9 3.81 -11.67 16.41
N GLY A 10 4.90 -11.65 17.20
CA GLY A 10 5.62 -10.40 17.48
C GLY A 10 6.20 -9.80 16.18
N TYR A 11 6.02 -8.51 15.97
CA TYR A 11 6.48 -7.80 14.79
C TYR A 11 7.25 -6.51 15.12
N SER A 12 7.98 -5.99 14.15
CA SER A 12 8.73 -4.74 14.24
C SER A 12 8.73 -4.03 12.88
N PHE A 13 9.61 -3.04 12.66
CA PHE A 13 9.74 -2.28 11.40
C PHE A 13 9.79 -3.12 10.11
N GLN A 14 10.02 -4.41 10.20
CA GLN A 14 10.03 -5.33 9.06
C GLN A 14 8.68 -5.37 8.32
N VAL A 15 7.57 -5.06 9.00
CA VAL A 15 6.23 -5.01 8.42
C VAL A 15 6.06 -3.83 7.46
N ASP A 16 6.77 -2.72 7.69
CA ASP A 16 6.76 -1.56 6.80
C ASP A 16 7.45 -1.90 5.46
N CYS A 17 8.57 -2.64 5.53
CA CYS A 17 9.25 -3.13 4.32
C CYS A 17 8.35 -4.07 3.50
N TRP A 18 7.53 -4.89 4.17
CA TRP A 18 6.52 -5.71 3.51
C TRP A 18 5.47 -4.82 2.80
N SER A 19 4.93 -3.84 3.50
CA SER A 19 3.91 -2.94 2.95
C SER A 19 4.42 -2.15 1.74
N ILE A 20 5.64 -1.61 1.83
CA ILE A 20 6.30 -0.93 0.71
C ILE A 20 6.44 -1.90 -0.50
N ALA A 21 6.84 -3.15 -0.25
CA ALA A 21 7.00 -4.11 -1.32
C ALA A 21 5.65 -4.50 -1.98
N ILE A 22 4.55 -4.53 -1.23
CA ILE A 22 3.20 -4.70 -1.79
C ILE A 22 2.87 -3.56 -2.74
N CYS A 23 3.08 -2.30 -2.33
CA CYS A 23 2.85 -1.13 -3.18
C CYS A 23 3.73 -1.15 -4.45
N MET A 24 5.02 -1.48 -4.30
CA MET A 24 5.93 -1.60 -5.44
C MET A 24 5.47 -2.68 -6.42
N TYR A 25 4.99 -3.82 -5.91
CA TYR A 25 4.45 -4.88 -6.74
C TYR A 25 3.22 -4.40 -7.50
N GLU A 26 2.26 -3.75 -6.82
CA GLU A 26 1.04 -3.23 -7.41
C GLU A 26 1.33 -2.21 -8.52
N PHE A 27 2.25 -1.26 -8.30
CA PHE A 27 2.65 -0.28 -9.31
C PHE A 27 3.26 -0.93 -10.56
N MET A 28 4.00 -2.01 -10.41
CA MET A 28 4.69 -2.68 -11.52
C MET A 28 3.85 -3.77 -12.19
N CYS A 29 2.91 -4.37 -11.47
CA CYS A 29 2.14 -5.52 -11.93
C CYS A 29 0.65 -5.22 -12.16
N GLY A 30 0.15 -4.05 -11.72
CA GLY A 30 -1.22 -3.61 -11.92
C GLY A 30 -2.25 -4.27 -10.99
N GLY A 31 -1.81 -5.12 -10.05
CA GLY A 31 -2.63 -5.79 -9.05
C GLY A 31 -1.80 -6.22 -7.85
N VAL A 32 -2.44 -6.74 -6.81
CA VAL A 32 -1.77 -7.15 -5.57
C VAL A 32 -1.21 -8.59 -5.67
N PRO A 33 -0.10 -8.91 -4.99
CA PRO A 33 0.53 -10.23 -5.10
C PRO A 33 -0.22 -11.35 -4.39
N PHE A 34 -1.15 -11.01 -3.49
CA PHE A 34 -1.89 -11.95 -2.67
C PHE A 34 -3.35 -11.52 -2.52
N GLY A 35 -4.29 -12.42 -2.80
CA GLY A 35 -5.72 -12.22 -2.57
C GLY A 35 -6.39 -11.21 -3.52
N GLU A 36 -5.87 -11.03 -4.75
CA GLU A 36 -6.42 -10.08 -5.72
C GLU A 36 -7.90 -10.33 -6.05
N ASN A 37 -8.33 -11.59 -6.07
CA ASN A 37 -9.72 -11.97 -6.38
C ASN A 37 -10.48 -12.47 -5.13
N ALA A 38 -10.05 -12.09 -3.94
CA ALA A 38 -10.69 -12.50 -2.71
C ALA A 38 -11.89 -11.59 -2.40
N ASP A 39 -13.04 -12.19 -2.18
CA ASP A 39 -14.27 -11.49 -1.82
C ASP A 39 -14.36 -11.23 -0.30
N ASP A 40 -13.61 -11.97 0.50
CA ASP A 40 -13.60 -11.90 1.96
C ASP A 40 -12.19 -11.53 2.48
N PRO A 41 -12.09 -10.60 3.44
CA PRO A 41 -10.82 -10.28 4.10
C PRO A 41 -10.08 -11.50 4.68
N MET A 42 -10.80 -12.53 5.12
CA MET A 42 -10.18 -13.74 5.63
C MET A 42 -9.45 -14.52 4.53
N GLU A 43 -9.98 -14.55 3.32
CA GLU A 43 -9.32 -15.16 2.16
C GLU A 43 -8.02 -14.41 1.81
N VAL A 44 -8.03 -13.07 1.92
CA VAL A 44 -6.80 -12.26 1.75
C VAL A 44 -5.75 -12.66 2.78
N TYR A 45 -6.13 -12.82 4.05
CA TYR A 45 -5.22 -13.24 5.12
C TYR A 45 -4.64 -14.63 4.87
N LEU A 46 -5.48 -15.56 4.47
CA LEU A 46 -5.04 -16.91 4.10
C LEU A 46 -4.09 -16.88 2.90
N ALA A 47 -4.38 -16.07 1.89
CA ALA A 47 -3.50 -15.88 0.74
C ALA A 47 -2.15 -15.28 1.13
N VAL A 48 -2.13 -14.26 1.99
CA VAL A 48 -0.90 -13.66 2.51
C VAL A 48 -0.03 -14.69 3.24
N VAL A 49 -0.61 -15.60 3.99
CA VAL A 49 0.16 -16.63 4.73
C VAL A 49 0.60 -17.78 3.81
N ASN A 50 -0.30 -18.29 2.98
CA ASN A 50 -0.13 -19.59 2.32
C ASN A 50 0.26 -19.50 0.83
N THR A 51 -0.17 -18.45 0.10
CA THR A 51 0.04 -18.39 -1.35
C THR A 51 1.48 -18.01 -1.69
N LYS A 52 2.07 -18.73 -2.62
CA LYS A 52 3.41 -18.42 -3.14
C LYS A 52 3.36 -17.17 -4.00
N LEU A 53 4.38 -16.30 -3.87
CA LEU A 53 4.55 -15.14 -4.74
C LEU A 53 4.67 -15.59 -6.20
N SER A 54 3.86 -15.00 -7.06
CA SER A 54 3.87 -15.20 -8.51
C SER A 54 3.92 -13.83 -9.20
N PHE A 55 4.21 -13.81 -10.49
CA PHE A 55 4.27 -12.59 -11.27
C PHE A 55 3.52 -12.77 -12.58
N PRO A 56 2.79 -11.74 -13.05
CA PRO A 56 2.10 -11.81 -14.32
C PRO A 56 3.08 -12.00 -15.48
N SER A 57 2.62 -12.59 -16.57
CA SER A 57 3.46 -12.97 -17.71
C SER A 57 4.13 -11.78 -18.42
N PHE A 58 3.52 -10.59 -18.34
CA PHE A 58 4.06 -9.37 -18.92
C PHE A 58 5.20 -8.75 -18.08
N CYS A 59 5.26 -9.04 -16.78
CA CYS A 59 6.37 -8.60 -15.93
C CYS A 59 7.62 -9.40 -16.31
N LYS A 60 8.53 -8.79 -17.10
CA LYS A 60 9.74 -9.46 -17.61
C LYS A 60 11.00 -9.10 -16.81
N ASP A 61 10.97 -8.06 -16.02
CA ASP A 61 12.10 -7.55 -15.25
C ASP A 61 12.54 -8.56 -14.18
N ARG A 62 13.73 -9.14 -14.39
CA ARG A 62 14.29 -10.16 -13.49
C ARG A 62 14.79 -9.56 -12.19
N ASP A 63 15.32 -8.35 -12.23
CA ASP A 63 15.89 -7.67 -11.08
C ASP A 63 14.78 -7.20 -10.14
N PHE A 64 13.70 -6.68 -10.71
CA PHE A 64 12.47 -6.41 -9.96
C PHE A 64 11.91 -7.66 -9.28
N LYS A 65 11.77 -8.76 -10.00
CA LYS A 65 11.30 -10.03 -9.43
C LYS A 65 12.18 -10.52 -8.29
N ASN A 66 13.50 -10.37 -8.43
CA ASN A 66 14.45 -10.72 -7.39
C ASN A 66 14.24 -9.85 -6.14
N LEU A 67 14.15 -8.53 -6.32
CA LEU A 67 13.88 -7.59 -5.24
C LEU A 67 12.59 -7.95 -4.49
N MET A 68 11.49 -8.13 -5.22
CA MET A 68 10.19 -8.47 -4.63
C MET A 68 10.21 -9.82 -3.91
N THR A 69 10.89 -10.82 -4.48
CA THR A 69 11.01 -12.14 -3.83
C THR A 69 11.74 -12.05 -2.49
N ASN A 70 12.73 -11.17 -2.38
CA ASN A 70 13.46 -10.96 -1.14
C ASN A 70 12.67 -10.09 -0.13
N MET A 71 12.00 -9.04 -0.59
CA MET A 71 11.23 -8.15 0.27
C MET A 71 9.90 -8.77 0.73
N LEU A 72 9.25 -9.58 -0.11
CA LEU A 72 8.02 -10.32 0.20
C LEU A 72 8.31 -11.74 0.73
N ASN A 73 9.45 -11.94 1.38
CA ASN A 73 9.72 -13.18 2.07
C ASN A 73 8.81 -13.29 3.29
N LYS A 74 8.06 -14.39 3.37
CA LYS A 74 7.10 -14.59 4.46
C LYS A 74 7.76 -14.76 5.82
N ASN A 75 8.98 -15.31 5.85
CA ASN A 75 9.78 -15.35 7.06
C ASN A 75 10.43 -13.97 7.30
N PRO A 76 10.06 -13.24 8.38
CA PRO A 76 10.57 -11.89 8.64
C PRO A 76 12.09 -11.86 8.86
N VAL A 77 12.69 -12.93 9.37
CA VAL A 77 14.15 -13.01 9.58
C VAL A 77 14.92 -13.11 8.27
N LYS A 78 14.31 -13.72 7.23
CA LYS A 78 14.91 -13.86 5.89
C LYS A 78 14.54 -12.71 4.95
N ARG A 79 13.57 -11.90 5.35
CA ARG A 79 13.08 -10.77 4.56
C ARG A 79 14.17 -9.71 4.39
N LEU A 80 14.29 -9.17 3.19
CA LEU A 80 15.15 -8.02 2.92
C LEU A 80 14.53 -6.75 3.50
N THR A 81 15.12 -6.23 4.58
CA THR A 81 14.59 -5.09 5.36
C THR A 81 15.60 -3.99 5.60
N LYS A 82 16.90 -4.24 5.36
CA LYS A 82 17.93 -3.24 5.52
C LYS A 82 17.89 -2.24 4.36
N VAL A 83 17.61 -0.98 4.66
CA VAL A 83 17.45 0.10 3.67
C VAL A 83 18.67 0.19 2.74
N GLU A 84 19.89 0.12 3.28
CA GLU A 84 21.13 0.16 2.48
C GLU A 84 21.20 -1.00 1.48
N ARG A 85 20.73 -2.18 1.88
CA ARG A 85 20.73 -3.36 0.98
C ARG A 85 19.65 -3.26 -0.08
N ILE A 86 18.51 -2.62 0.23
CA ILE A 86 17.44 -2.33 -0.73
C ILE A 86 17.96 -1.29 -1.74
N LYS A 87 18.52 -0.17 -1.26
CA LYS A 87 19.08 0.90 -2.12
C LYS A 87 20.19 0.39 -3.06
N ASN A 88 21.00 -0.53 -2.57
CA ASN A 88 22.12 -1.11 -3.33
C ASN A 88 21.71 -2.34 -4.16
N HIS A 89 20.41 -2.69 -4.20
CA HIS A 89 19.97 -3.78 -5.05
C HIS A 89 20.13 -3.43 -6.52
N VAL A 90 20.47 -4.42 -7.36
CA VAL A 90 20.73 -4.24 -8.80
C VAL A 90 19.59 -3.52 -9.52
N TRP A 91 18.36 -3.68 -9.09
CA TRP A 91 17.21 -2.98 -9.66
C TRP A 91 17.30 -1.45 -9.56
N PHE A 92 17.98 -0.95 -8.53
CA PHE A 92 18.23 0.48 -8.32
C PHE A 92 19.61 0.95 -8.83
N GLN A 93 20.37 0.15 -9.56
CA GLN A 93 21.74 0.47 -9.95
C GLN A 93 21.90 1.82 -10.69
N ASN A 94 20.86 2.24 -11.43
CA ASN A 94 20.85 3.50 -12.19
C ASN A 94 20.08 4.62 -11.48
N PHE A 95 19.65 4.41 -10.23
CA PHE A 95 18.86 5.38 -9.49
C PHE A 95 19.77 6.27 -8.63
N ASN A 96 19.66 7.57 -8.81
CA ASN A 96 20.48 8.55 -8.07
C ASN A 96 19.78 8.98 -6.77
N TRP A 97 20.11 8.32 -5.68
CA TRP A 97 19.55 8.59 -4.36
C TRP A 97 19.93 9.97 -3.81
N GLU A 98 21.11 10.50 -4.15
CA GLU A 98 21.57 11.81 -3.69
C GLU A 98 20.72 12.91 -4.33
N GLN A 99 20.53 12.85 -5.65
CA GLN A 99 19.64 13.80 -6.35
C GLN A 99 18.21 13.75 -5.85
N LEU A 100 17.71 12.57 -5.44
CA LEU A 100 16.38 12.46 -4.84
C LEU A 100 16.32 13.17 -3.49
N ILE A 101 17.31 12.96 -2.61
CA ILE A 101 17.38 13.57 -1.27
C ILE A 101 17.51 15.08 -1.38
N GLU A 102 18.31 15.56 -2.32
CA GLU A 102 18.52 16.98 -2.59
C GLU A 102 17.35 17.64 -3.36
N MET A 103 16.32 16.87 -3.71
CA MET A 103 15.17 17.32 -4.53
C MET A 103 15.57 17.86 -5.91
N ASN A 104 16.73 17.44 -6.43
CA ASN A 104 17.25 17.84 -7.73
C ASN A 104 16.88 16.85 -8.85
N MET A 105 16.25 15.73 -8.50
CA MET A 105 15.84 14.73 -9.47
C MET A 105 14.59 15.22 -10.21
N LYS A 106 14.64 15.21 -11.54
CA LYS A 106 13.44 15.48 -12.35
C LYS A 106 12.41 14.38 -12.12
N ALA A 107 11.19 14.77 -11.77
CA ALA A 107 10.09 13.82 -11.63
C ALA A 107 9.81 13.10 -12.96
N GLY A 108 9.61 11.79 -12.90
CA GLY A 108 9.23 11.00 -14.08
C GLY A 108 7.82 11.30 -14.59
N TYR A 109 6.97 11.79 -13.71
CA TYR A 109 5.62 12.29 -14.01
C TYR A 109 5.47 13.68 -13.40
N LEU A 110 4.99 14.61 -14.20
CA LEU A 110 4.61 15.95 -13.74
C LEU A 110 3.09 16.03 -13.81
N PRO A 111 2.41 16.44 -12.74
CA PRO A 111 0.98 16.75 -12.78
C PRO A 111 0.67 17.74 -13.90
N LEU A 112 -0.55 17.71 -14.39
CA LEU A 112 -1.04 18.73 -15.32
C LEU A 112 -0.89 20.11 -14.66
N GLY A 113 -0.49 21.12 -15.44
CA GLY A 113 -0.40 22.50 -14.92
C GLY A 113 -1.76 23.00 -14.40
N GLU A 114 -1.74 24.00 -13.52
CA GLU A 114 -2.92 24.48 -12.76
C GLU A 114 -4.20 24.68 -13.63
N GLU A 115 -4.07 25.24 -14.84
CA GLU A 115 -5.20 25.43 -15.76
C GLU A 115 -5.84 24.10 -16.22
N LYS A 116 -5.03 23.04 -16.39
CA LYS A 116 -5.52 21.71 -16.76
C LYS A 116 -5.96 20.89 -15.54
N GLU A 117 -5.39 21.17 -14.38
CA GLU A 117 -5.86 20.58 -13.11
C GLU A 117 -7.27 21.06 -12.78
N GLU A 118 -7.58 22.35 -13.00
CA GLU A 118 -8.93 22.88 -12.80
C GLU A 118 -9.96 22.23 -13.74
N GLU A 119 -9.61 22.05 -15.02
CA GLU A 119 -10.49 21.34 -15.97
C GLU A 119 -10.72 19.87 -15.60
N VAL A 120 -9.67 19.18 -15.16
CA VAL A 120 -9.76 17.78 -14.72
C VAL A 120 -10.52 17.67 -13.41
N LEU A 121 -10.28 18.54 -12.43
CA LEU A 121 -11.01 18.61 -11.18
C LEU A 121 -12.50 18.90 -11.41
N GLN A 122 -12.84 19.87 -12.24
CA GLN A 122 -14.24 20.17 -12.59
C GLN A 122 -14.93 19.00 -13.30
N ALA A 123 -14.22 18.30 -14.19
CA ALA A 123 -14.74 17.11 -14.85
C ALA A 123 -14.90 15.93 -13.86
N THR A 124 -13.96 15.79 -12.94
CA THR A 124 -13.98 14.75 -11.90
C THR A 124 -15.05 15.03 -10.87
N ASP A 125 -15.18 16.28 -10.42
CA ASP A 125 -16.24 16.69 -9.48
C ASP A 125 -17.63 16.49 -10.11
N LYS A 126 -17.79 16.82 -11.40
CA LYS A 126 -19.04 16.57 -12.12
C LYS A 126 -19.37 15.09 -12.21
N LEU A 127 -18.39 14.25 -12.50
CA LEU A 127 -18.53 12.78 -12.51
C LEU A 127 -18.87 12.25 -11.13
N PHE A 128 -18.23 12.77 -10.08
CA PHE A 128 -18.47 12.40 -8.68
C PHE A 128 -19.87 12.83 -8.22
N VAL A 129 -20.30 14.05 -8.59
CA VAL A 129 -21.64 14.54 -8.28
C VAL A 129 -22.71 13.72 -8.99
N ASP A 130 -22.48 13.36 -10.26
CA ASP A 130 -23.41 12.53 -11.02
C ASP A 130 -23.43 11.08 -10.49
N TYR A 131 -22.27 10.52 -10.12
CA TYR A 131 -22.18 9.22 -9.44
C TYR A 131 -22.85 9.24 -8.06
N ALA A 132 -22.64 10.29 -7.28
CA ALA A 132 -23.27 10.47 -5.98
C ALA A 132 -24.79 10.60 -6.10
N LYS A 133 -25.31 11.32 -7.10
CA LYS A 133 -26.77 11.43 -7.34
C LYS A 133 -27.42 10.10 -7.71
N VAL A 134 -26.68 9.21 -8.39
CA VAL A 134 -27.21 7.90 -8.82
C VAL A 134 -27.08 6.84 -7.71
N ASN A 135 -26.04 6.94 -6.88
CA ASN A 135 -25.70 5.90 -5.90
C ASN A 135 -25.78 6.38 -4.44
N TYR A 136 -26.17 7.64 -4.19
CA TYR A 136 -26.31 8.16 -2.83
C TYR A 136 -27.50 7.48 -2.15
N VAL A 137 -27.21 6.45 -1.41
CA VAL A 137 -28.08 6.01 -0.30
C VAL A 137 -27.78 6.99 0.82
N GLU A 138 -28.77 7.84 1.16
CA GLU A 138 -28.66 8.73 2.30
C GLU A 138 -28.25 7.88 3.52
N TYR A 139 -26.98 8.06 3.93
CA TYR A 139 -26.49 7.39 5.13
C TYR A 139 -27.20 8.06 6.31
N GLU A 140 -28.34 7.49 6.68
CA GLU A 140 -28.84 7.73 8.02
C GLU A 140 -27.82 7.12 8.97
N PRO A 141 -27.16 7.91 9.83
CA PRO A 141 -26.34 7.33 10.89
C PRO A 141 -27.34 6.58 11.80
N LYS A 142 -27.60 5.33 11.44
CA LYS A 142 -28.15 4.39 12.42
C LYS A 142 -27.23 4.58 13.59
N LYS A 143 -27.77 4.97 14.73
CA LYS A 143 -27.08 5.02 16.01
C LYS A 143 -26.37 3.68 16.12
N ASP A 144 -25.12 3.64 15.64
CA ASP A 144 -24.29 2.47 15.75
C ASP A 144 -24.13 2.23 17.24
N ALA A 145 -24.88 1.26 17.72
CA ALA A 145 -24.83 0.80 19.10
C ALA A 145 -23.44 0.27 19.49
N PHE A 146 -22.45 0.45 18.61
CA PHE A 146 -21.08 -0.04 18.74
C PHE A 146 -20.05 1.01 19.16
N ILE A 147 -20.39 2.29 19.17
CA ILE A 147 -19.51 3.28 19.81
C ILE A 147 -20.00 3.44 21.25
N ASP A 148 -19.58 2.51 22.08
CA ASP A 148 -19.67 2.65 23.53
C ASP A 148 -18.89 3.92 23.92
N LYS A 149 -19.60 4.90 24.46
CA LYS A 149 -19.02 6.17 24.91
C LYS A 149 -17.85 5.98 25.89
N GLY A 150 -17.81 4.85 26.58
CA GLY A 150 -16.69 4.46 27.44
C GLY A 150 -15.41 4.12 26.68
N LYS A 151 -15.52 3.57 25.46
CA LYS A 151 -14.33 3.27 24.62
C LYS A 151 -13.80 4.51 23.92
N MET A 152 -14.65 5.48 23.60
CA MET A 152 -14.22 6.77 23.07
C MET A 152 -13.43 7.58 24.11
N ALA A 153 -13.89 7.60 25.37
CA ALA A 153 -13.16 8.25 26.46
C ALA A 153 -11.77 7.61 26.72
N LEU A 154 -11.64 6.30 26.54
CA LEU A 154 -10.35 5.59 26.63
C LEU A 154 -9.43 5.93 25.44
N PHE A 155 -9.99 6.17 24.25
CA PHE A 155 -9.21 6.55 23.07
C PHE A 155 -8.71 8.00 23.18
N ASP A 156 -9.56 8.92 23.66
CA ASP A 156 -9.20 10.32 23.92
C ASP A 156 -8.12 10.40 25.02
N GLN A 157 -8.23 9.61 26.08
CA GLN A 157 -7.26 9.55 27.16
C GLN A 157 -5.91 8.95 26.70
N TRP A 158 -5.92 8.08 25.70
CA TRP A 158 -4.69 7.54 25.09
C TRP A 158 -4.01 8.58 24.21
N TYR A 159 -4.78 9.40 23.49
CA TYR A 159 -4.26 10.45 22.60
C TYR A 159 -3.66 11.66 23.37
N GLU A 160 -4.15 11.94 24.60
CA GLU A 160 -3.62 13.03 25.45
C GLU A 160 -2.32 12.66 26.16
N ASN A 161 -1.93 11.37 26.18
CA ASN A 161 -0.72 10.89 26.87
C ASN A 161 0.45 10.56 25.92
N TYR A 162 0.34 10.90 24.63
CA TYR A 162 1.39 10.82 23.61
C TYR A 162 1.67 12.20 23.03
#